data_267a706dca1fe82a7e17f1d6bb51f9e5
#
_entry.id   267a706dca1fe82a7e17f1d6bb51f9e5
#
_cell.length_a   1.000
_cell.length_b   1.000
_cell.length_c   1.000
_cell.angle_alpha   90.00
_cell.angle_beta   90.00
_cell.angle_gamma   90.00
#
_symmetry.space_group_name_H-M   'P 1'
#
loop_
_entity.id
_entity.type
_entity.pdbx_description
1 polymer ?
#
loop_
_entity_poly.entity_id
_entity_poly.type
_entity_poly.pdbx_seq_one_letter_code
_entity_poly.pdbx_strand_id
1 'polypeptide(L)'
;MDNTTRETIQAFLAQYETLAIATENKGRPYVTRVFFVEGPVTESSLKLYGTFITSSRKLANLRENPRVGLFIGPSTPSIWLEATAEASILTDESAIADVREKLGEKSPTAAGFIAQVPTAAVELQVNWLRITNLSGGPVQTEVSFGTEFPGGE
;
A
#
# COMPACT_ATOMS: atom_id res chain seq x y z
N MET A 1 -17.92 2.45 -8.04
CA MET A 1 -16.80 3.27 -8.54
C MET A 1 -16.85 3.32 -10.06
N ASP A 2 -16.81 4.50 -10.63
CA ASP A 2 -16.84 4.64 -12.10
C ASP A 2 -15.44 4.37 -12.71
N ASN A 3 -15.41 4.24 -14.05
CA ASN A 3 -14.18 3.95 -14.77
C ASN A 3 -13.13 5.06 -14.60
N THR A 4 -13.57 6.31 -14.61
CA THR A 4 -12.65 7.47 -14.46
C THR A 4 -11.94 7.45 -13.12
N THR A 5 -12.66 7.19 -12.04
CA THR A 5 -12.08 7.07 -10.71
C THR A 5 -11.08 5.91 -10.63
N ARG A 6 -11.46 4.75 -11.18
CA ARG A 6 -10.60 3.58 -11.22
C ARG A 6 -9.30 3.84 -11.97
N GLU A 7 -9.39 4.43 -13.15
CA GLU A 7 -8.23 4.78 -13.96
C GLU A 7 -7.34 5.80 -13.27
N THR A 8 -7.93 6.78 -12.58
CA THR A 8 -7.20 7.78 -11.80
C THR A 8 -6.39 7.12 -10.69
N ILE A 9 -6.98 6.21 -9.93
CA ILE A 9 -6.30 5.47 -8.87
C ILE A 9 -5.16 4.64 -9.45
N GLN A 10 -5.43 3.89 -10.51
CA GLN A 10 -4.44 3.02 -11.15
C GLN A 10 -3.23 3.83 -11.65
N ALA A 11 -3.49 4.94 -12.33
CA ALA A 11 -2.44 5.82 -12.84
C ALA A 11 -1.64 6.46 -11.72
N PHE A 12 -2.29 6.86 -10.63
CA PHE A 12 -1.61 7.43 -9.48
C PHE A 12 -0.65 6.42 -8.83
N LEU A 13 -1.11 5.22 -8.57
CA LEU A 13 -0.31 4.17 -7.93
C LEU A 13 0.90 3.78 -8.77
N ALA A 14 0.76 3.76 -10.09
CA ALA A 14 1.83 3.40 -11.01
C ALA A 14 3.03 4.37 -10.96
N GLN A 15 2.83 5.60 -10.48
CA GLN A 15 3.89 6.62 -10.44
C GLN A 15 4.87 6.47 -9.29
N TYR A 16 4.52 5.71 -8.25
CA TYR A 16 5.30 5.67 -7.01
C TYR A 16 5.84 4.27 -6.76
N GLU A 17 7.10 4.20 -6.34
CA GLU A 17 7.78 2.94 -6.01
C GLU A 17 7.65 2.57 -4.53
N THR A 18 7.38 3.57 -3.67
CA THR A 18 7.31 3.38 -2.23
C THR A 18 6.05 4.01 -1.65
N LEU A 19 5.66 3.49 -0.50
CA LEU A 19 4.62 4.09 0.32
C LEU A 19 5.10 4.18 1.77
N ALA A 20 4.51 5.09 2.53
CA ALA A 20 4.67 5.11 3.97
C ALA A 20 3.58 4.21 4.58
N ILE A 21 3.99 3.35 5.50
CA ILE A 21 3.08 2.46 6.21
C ILE A 21 3.15 2.74 7.71
N ALA A 22 1.99 2.91 8.31
CA ALA A 22 1.84 3.02 9.76
C ALA A 22 1.36 1.68 10.31
N THR A 23 2.08 1.17 11.29
CA THR A 23 1.73 -0.04 12.03
C THR A 23 1.62 0.31 13.52
N GLU A 24 1.00 -0.56 14.29
CA GLU A 24 0.76 -0.32 15.70
C GLU A 24 0.99 -1.59 16.51
N ASN A 25 1.56 -1.45 17.70
CA ASN A 25 1.69 -2.53 18.64
C ASN A 25 1.51 -1.96 20.06
N LYS A 26 0.53 -2.50 20.79
CA LYS A 26 0.21 -2.11 22.18
C LYS A 26 0.00 -0.59 22.34
N GLY A 27 -0.69 0.03 21.37
CA GLY A 27 -0.97 1.45 21.37
C GLY A 27 0.19 2.33 20.90
N ARG A 28 1.30 1.76 20.47
CA ARG A 28 2.46 2.51 19.95
C ARG A 28 2.44 2.53 18.43
N PRO A 29 2.19 3.68 17.82
CA PRO A 29 2.27 3.81 16.37
C PRO A 29 3.72 3.85 15.90
N TYR A 30 3.96 3.30 14.71
CA TYR A 30 5.26 3.29 14.07
C TYR A 30 5.06 3.50 12.57
N VAL A 31 5.80 4.41 11.97
CA VAL A 31 5.70 4.69 10.53
C VAL A 31 7.06 4.50 9.86
N THR A 32 7.03 3.89 8.68
CA THR A 32 8.23 3.64 7.87
C THR A 32 7.87 3.58 6.40
N ARG A 33 8.86 3.46 5.54
CA ARG A 33 8.68 3.37 4.09
C ARG A 33 8.94 1.95 3.60
N VAL A 34 8.14 1.49 2.63
CA VAL A 34 8.32 0.19 1.99
C VAL A 34 8.16 0.32 0.48
N PHE A 35 8.86 -0.53 -0.27
CA PHE A 35 8.59 -0.71 -1.69
C PHE A 35 7.24 -1.41 -1.87
N PHE A 36 6.50 -1.01 -2.89
CA PHE A 36 5.23 -1.64 -3.19
C PHE A 36 4.98 -1.77 -4.68
N VAL A 37 4.11 -2.69 -5.03
CA VAL A 37 3.50 -2.81 -6.35
C VAL A 37 2.00 -2.96 -6.18
N GLU A 38 1.26 -2.31 -7.07
CA GLU A 38 -0.20 -2.37 -7.06
C GLU A 38 -0.72 -3.56 -7.86
N GLY A 39 -1.78 -4.17 -7.35
CA GLY A 39 -2.63 -5.07 -8.12
C GLY A 39 -3.65 -4.27 -8.95
N PRO A 40 -4.48 -4.94 -9.73
CA PRO A 40 -5.52 -4.27 -10.51
C PRO A 40 -6.55 -3.62 -9.59
N VAL A 41 -6.96 -2.41 -9.94
CA VAL A 41 -8.06 -1.72 -9.27
C VAL A 41 -9.36 -2.22 -9.90
N THR A 42 -10.18 -2.87 -9.11
CA THR A 42 -11.51 -3.31 -9.53
C THR A 42 -12.59 -2.53 -8.78
N GLU A 43 -13.84 -2.75 -9.13
CA GLU A 43 -14.95 -2.11 -8.44
C GLU A 43 -15.03 -2.49 -6.95
N SER A 44 -14.61 -3.69 -6.61
CA SER A 44 -14.75 -4.26 -5.26
C SER A 44 -13.44 -4.53 -4.54
N SER A 45 -12.29 -4.32 -5.16
CA SER A 45 -11.02 -4.73 -4.57
C SER A 45 -9.83 -3.91 -5.07
N LEU A 46 -8.95 -3.61 -4.16
CA LEU A 46 -7.60 -3.12 -4.43
C LEU A 46 -6.65 -3.78 -3.45
N LYS A 47 -5.64 -4.45 -3.98
CA LYS A 47 -4.55 -5.02 -3.20
C LYS A 47 -3.24 -4.37 -3.60
N LEU A 48 -2.45 -4.02 -2.61
CA LEU A 48 -1.06 -3.61 -2.79
C LEU A 48 -0.16 -4.69 -2.21
N TYR A 49 1.03 -4.82 -2.73
CA TYR A 49 1.98 -5.83 -2.26
C TYR A 49 3.29 -5.16 -1.93
N GLY A 50 3.82 -5.45 -0.75
CA GLY A 50 5.08 -4.89 -0.28
C GLY A 50 6.11 -5.96 0.04
N THR A 51 7.36 -5.52 0.21
CA THR A 51 8.43 -6.37 0.69
C THR A 51 9.00 -5.75 1.97
N PHE A 52 9.03 -6.54 3.04
CA PHE A 52 9.41 -6.11 4.37
C PHE A 52 10.61 -6.92 4.85
N ILE A 53 11.61 -6.26 5.42
CA ILE A 53 12.74 -6.97 6.02
C ILE A 53 12.20 -7.92 7.11
N THR A 54 12.64 -9.19 7.08
CA THR A 54 12.11 -10.22 7.98
C THR A 54 12.33 -9.91 9.46
N SER A 55 13.39 -9.18 9.79
CA SER A 55 13.71 -8.77 11.18
C SER A 55 13.13 -7.39 11.53
N SER A 56 12.30 -6.78 10.67
CA SER A 56 11.83 -5.42 10.89
C SER A 56 10.75 -5.34 11.99
N ARG A 57 10.71 -4.18 12.64
CA ARG A 57 9.69 -3.86 13.63
C ARG A 57 8.29 -3.88 13.02
N LYS A 58 8.15 -3.35 11.82
CA LYS A 58 6.84 -3.31 11.13
C LYS A 58 6.28 -4.71 10.89
N LEU A 59 7.12 -5.67 10.52
CA LEU A 59 6.67 -7.04 10.33
C LEU A 59 6.24 -7.69 11.65
N ALA A 60 6.99 -7.46 12.72
CA ALA A 60 6.60 -7.89 14.06
C ALA A 60 5.27 -7.26 14.49
N ASN A 61 5.07 -5.97 14.20
CA ASN A 61 3.83 -5.27 14.51
C ASN A 61 2.63 -5.87 13.75
N LEU A 62 2.81 -6.23 12.48
CA LEU A 62 1.75 -6.84 11.66
C LEU A 62 1.27 -8.17 12.21
N ARG A 63 2.16 -8.96 12.82
CA ARG A 63 1.79 -10.23 13.42
C ARG A 63 0.86 -10.04 14.62
N GLU A 64 1.00 -8.93 15.33
CA GLU A 64 0.16 -8.59 16.48
C GLU A 64 -1.11 -7.83 16.06
N ASN A 65 -1.00 -6.94 15.07
CA ASN A 65 -2.12 -6.13 14.58
C ASN A 65 -2.01 -5.95 13.06
N PRO A 66 -2.87 -6.59 12.27
CA PRO A 66 -2.81 -6.52 10.81
C PRO A 66 -3.37 -5.22 10.22
N ARG A 67 -3.97 -4.35 11.02
CA ARG A 67 -4.52 -3.07 10.54
C ARG A 67 -3.42 -2.06 10.35
N VAL A 68 -3.40 -1.42 9.18
CA VAL A 68 -2.36 -0.47 8.81
C VAL A 68 -2.95 0.79 8.19
N GLY A 69 -2.20 1.88 8.31
CA GLY A 69 -2.45 3.11 7.56
C GLY A 69 -1.40 3.24 6.46
N LEU A 70 -1.79 3.82 5.33
CA LEU A 70 -0.91 4.00 4.17
C LEU A 70 -0.94 5.45 3.71
N PHE A 71 0.21 5.94 3.26
CA PHE A 71 0.33 7.24 2.62
C PHE A 71 1.23 7.12 1.40
N ILE A 72 0.76 7.67 0.25
CA ILE A 72 1.51 7.68 -1.00
C ILE A 72 1.43 9.09 -1.58
N GLY A 73 2.57 9.68 -1.88
CA GLY A 73 2.58 11.01 -2.48
C GLY A 73 3.98 11.58 -2.65
N PRO A 74 4.07 12.69 -3.39
CA PRO A 74 5.32 13.41 -3.56
C PRO A 74 5.69 14.21 -2.29
N SER A 75 6.94 14.63 -2.22
CA SER A 75 7.41 15.51 -1.15
C SER A 75 6.78 16.91 -1.24
N THR A 76 6.41 17.34 -2.44
CA THR A 76 5.70 18.62 -2.65
C THR A 76 4.19 18.35 -2.61
N PRO A 77 3.43 19.03 -1.74
CA PRO A 77 2.01 18.75 -1.56
C PRO A 77 1.17 19.29 -2.72
N SER A 78 0.90 18.44 -3.71
CA SER A 78 0.01 18.74 -4.83
C SER A 78 -1.13 17.72 -4.93
N ILE A 79 -0.78 16.43 -4.86
CA ILE A 79 -1.74 15.33 -4.88
C ILE A 79 -1.18 14.20 -4.04
N TRP A 80 -2.00 13.58 -3.21
CA TRP A 80 -1.59 12.43 -2.40
C TRP A 80 -2.76 11.49 -2.14
N LEU A 81 -2.41 10.27 -1.76
CA LEU A 81 -3.35 9.23 -1.39
C LEU A 81 -3.10 8.79 0.04
N GLU A 82 -4.15 8.73 0.82
CA GLU A 82 -4.15 8.09 2.13
C GLU A 82 -5.11 6.91 2.11
N ALA A 83 -4.79 5.86 2.84
CA ALA A 83 -5.60 4.66 2.83
C ALA A 83 -5.48 3.91 4.15
N THR A 84 -6.46 3.05 4.39
CA THR A 84 -6.39 2.02 5.42
C THR A 84 -6.45 0.65 4.75
N ALA A 85 -5.76 -0.31 5.34
CA ALA A 85 -5.69 -1.66 4.80
C ALA A 85 -5.55 -2.70 5.90
N GLU A 86 -5.77 -3.93 5.54
CA GLU A 86 -5.47 -5.08 6.37
C GLU A 86 -4.35 -5.89 5.72
N ALA A 87 -3.30 -6.17 6.49
CA ALA A 87 -2.09 -6.80 6.00
C ALA A 87 -2.11 -8.32 6.25
N SER A 88 -1.60 -9.07 5.29
CA SER A 88 -1.40 -10.52 5.41
C SER A 88 0.00 -10.88 4.91
N ILE A 89 0.77 -11.60 5.73
CA ILE A 89 2.07 -12.10 5.32
C ILE A 89 1.84 -13.31 4.41
N LEU A 90 2.36 -13.24 3.18
CA LEU A 90 2.17 -14.32 2.21
C LEU A 90 3.01 -15.55 2.60
N THR A 91 2.43 -16.73 2.44
CA THR A 91 3.07 -18.02 2.72
C THR A 91 3.16 -18.92 1.50
N ASP A 92 2.36 -18.67 0.45
CA ASP A 92 2.41 -19.43 -0.78
C ASP A 92 3.64 -19.03 -1.62
N GLU A 93 4.49 -20.00 -1.92
CA GLU A 93 5.76 -19.74 -2.65
C GLU A 93 5.54 -19.13 -4.03
N SER A 94 4.50 -19.56 -4.75
CA SER A 94 4.17 -19.03 -6.07
C SER A 94 3.72 -17.58 -5.99
N ALA A 95 2.88 -17.24 -5.01
CA ALA A 95 2.43 -15.86 -4.78
C ALA A 95 3.60 -14.95 -4.39
N ILE A 96 4.49 -15.43 -3.52
CA ILE A 96 5.69 -14.68 -3.11
C ILE A 96 6.59 -14.40 -4.31
N ALA A 97 6.84 -15.40 -5.15
CA ALA A 97 7.67 -15.25 -6.35
C ALA A 97 7.07 -14.22 -7.32
N ASP A 98 5.76 -14.25 -7.52
CA ASP A 98 5.04 -13.30 -8.38
C ASP A 98 5.17 -11.87 -7.87
N VAL A 99 5.00 -11.67 -6.57
CA VAL A 99 5.16 -10.34 -5.95
C VAL A 99 6.58 -9.80 -6.14
N ARG A 100 7.59 -10.64 -5.90
CA ARG A 100 9.00 -10.25 -6.07
C ARG A 100 9.32 -9.88 -7.50
N GLU A 101 8.82 -10.63 -8.46
CA GLU A 101 9.00 -10.35 -9.90
C GLU A 101 8.37 -9.00 -10.26
N LYS A 102 7.13 -8.77 -9.87
CA LYS A 102 6.42 -7.52 -10.16
C LYS A 102 7.05 -6.31 -9.48
N LEU A 103 7.52 -6.46 -8.25
CA LEU A 103 8.26 -5.40 -7.55
C LEU A 103 9.54 -5.05 -8.29
N GLY A 104 10.28 -6.04 -8.74
CA GLY A 104 11.53 -5.84 -9.50
C GLY A 104 11.30 -5.20 -10.87
N GLU A 105 10.22 -5.54 -11.55
CA GLU A 105 9.83 -4.91 -12.82
C GLU A 105 9.45 -3.44 -12.64
N LYS A 106 8.75 -3.13 -11.56
CA LYS A 106 8.35 -1.75 -11.24
C LYS A 106 9.54 -0.91 -10.81
N SER A 107 10.45 -1.48 -10.01
CA SER A 107 11.55 -0.75 -9.36
C SER A 107 12.84 -1.56 -9.37
N PRO A 108 13.85 -1.16 -10.17
CA PRO A 108 15.19 -1.78 -10.11
C PRO A 108 15.82 -1.68 -8.72
N THR A 109 15.55 -0.61 -7.98
CA THR A 109 16.02 -0.45 -6.60
C THR A 109 15.41 -1.50 -5.69
N ALA A 110 14.11 -1.79 -5.83
CA ALA A 110 13.46 -2.86 -5.08
C ALA A 110 14.05 -4.23 -5.42
N ALA A 111 14.34 -4.49 -6.69
CA ALA A 111 14.98 -5.74 -7.11
C ALA A 111 16.33 -5.94 -6.42
N GLY A 112 17.17 -4.90 -6.38
CA GLY A 112 18.46 -4.94 -5.70
C GLY A 112 18.32 -5.15 -4.19
N PHE A 113 17.36 -4.52 -3.59
CA PHE A 113 17.06 -4.67 -2.16
C PHE A 113 16.64 -6.10 -1.81
N ILE A 114 15.71 -6.67 -2.58
CA ILE A 114 15.24 -8.05 -2.37
C ILE A 114 16.37 -9.07 -2.54
N ALA A 115 17.31 -8.81 -3.47
CA ALA A 115 18.44 -9.69 -3.71
C ALA A 115 19.46 -9.69 -2.57
N GLN A 116 19.53 -8.60 -1.78
CA GLN A 116 20.57 -8.41 -0.75
C GLN A 116 20.09 -8.66 0.67
N VAL A 117 18.79 -8.55 0.93
CA VAL A 117 18.26 -8.57 2.30
C VAL A 117 17.14 -9.60 2.39
N PRO A 118 17.09 -10.44 3.42
CA PRO A 118 15.97 -11.34 3.67
C PRO A 118 14.68 -10.55 3.86
N THR A 119 13.68 -10.83 3.02
CA THR A 119 12.40 -10.13 3.04
C THR A 119 11.22 -11.09 3.05
N ALA A 120 10.09 -10.61 3.58
CA ALA A 120 8.80 -11.26 3.49
C ALA A 120 7.92 -10.45 2.54
N ALA A 121 7.11 -11.13 1.75
CA ALA A 121 6.10 -10.50 0.92
C ALA A 121 4.81 -10.32 1.72
N VAL A 122 4.22 -9.13 1.65
CA VAL A 122 3.03 -8.77 2.41
C VAL A 122 1.96 -8.26 1.46
N GLU A 123 0.76 -8.79 1.58
CA GLU A 123 -0.44 -8.32 0.88
C GLU A 123 -1.15 -7.30 1.74
N LEU A 124 -1.50 -6.17 1.15
CA LEU A 124 -2.25 -5.09 1.79
C LEU A 124 -3.61 -4.99 1.10
N GLN A 125 -4.66 -5.50 1.74
CA GLN A 125 -6.02 -5.40 1.24
C GLN A 125 -6.58 -4.03 1.64
N VAL A 126 -6.67 -3.12 0.69
CA VAL A 126 -7.18 -1.77 0.94
C VAL A 126 -8.68 -1.84 1.21
N ASN A 127 -9.13 -1.24 2.29
CA ASN A 127 -10.56 -1.16 2.62
C ASN A 127 -11.13 0.24 2.44
N TRP A 128 -10.29 1.26 2.44
CA TRP A 128 -10.69 2.64 2.20
C TRP A 128 -9.49 3.44 1.66
N LEU A 129 -9.74 4.37 0.75
CA LEU A 129 -8.74 5.33 0.31
C LEU A 129 -9.36 6.70 0.03
N ARG A 130 -8.53 7.73 0.10
CA ARG A 130 -8.87 9.08 -0.32
C ARG A 130 -7.70 9.68 -1.09
N ILE A 131 -7.98 10.21 -2.28
CA ILE A 131 -7.04 11.03 -3.03
C ILE A 131 -7.41 12.49 -2.78
N THR A 132 -6.44 13.28 -2.35
CA THR A 132 -6.56 14.73 -2.25
C THR A 132 -5.77 15.35 -3.37
N ASN A 133 -6.41 16.23 -4.15
CA ASN A 133 -5.81 16.87 -5.31
C ASN A 133 -5.96 18.38 -5.18
N LEU A 134 -4.84 19.08 -4.97
CA LEU A 134 -4.81 20.54 -4.84
C LEU A 134 -4.51 21.24 -6.18
N SER A 135 -4.25 20.45 -7.24
CA SER A 135 -3.84 20.99 -8.55
C SER A 135 -5.01 21.20 -9.51
N GLY A 136 -6.21 20.77 -9.17
CA GLY A 136 -7.40 20.91 -10.00
C GLY A 136 -8.35 19.73 -9.89
N GLY A 137 -9.57 19.89 -10.42
CA GLY A 137 -10.63 18.87 -10.32
C GLY A 137 -11.26 18.80 -8.93
N PRO A 138 -11.93 17.70 -8.58
CA PRO A 138 -12.43 17.51 -7.22
C PRO A 138 -11.26 17.48 -6.24
N VAL A 139 -11.39 18.22 -5.14
CA VAL A 139 -10.33 18.31 -4.13
C VAL A 139 -10.11 16.96 -3.46
N GLN A 140 -11.19 16.23 -3.19
CA GLN A 140 -11.10 14.91 -2.56
C GLN A 140 -11.99 13.90 -3.28
N THR A 141 -11.46 12.70 -3.46
CA THR A 141 -12.17 11.55 -3.98
C THR A 141 -11.98 10.37 -3.03
N GLU A 142 -13.07 9.86 -2.48
CA GLU A 142 -13.03 8.72 -1.54
C GLU A 142 -13.63 7.47 -2.17
N VAL A 143 -13.03 6.32 -1.84
CA VAL A 143 -13.53 5.00 -2.26
C VAL A 143 -13.45 4.04 -1.08
N SER A 144 -14.53 3.29 -0.85
CA SER A 144 -14.57 2.21 0.12
C SER A 144 -14.66 0.87 -0.60
N PHE A 145 -13.85 -0.09 -0.15
CA PHE A 145 -13.85 -1.46 -0.66
C PHE A 145 -14.44 -2.40 0.40
N GLY A 146 -15.76 -2.35 0.58
CA GLY A 146 -16.52 -3.25 1.44
C GLY A 146 -16.65 -2.85 2.90
N THR A 147 -15.72 -2.07 3.45
CA THR A 147 -15.77 -1.62 4.86
C THR A 147 -15.59 -0.12 4.91
N GLU A 148 -16.49 0.57 5.60
CA GLU A 148 -16.35 2.01 5.82
C GLU A 148 -15.17 2.29 6.74
N PHE A 149 -14.58 3.47 6.59
CA PHE A 149 -13.50 3.92 7.47
C PHE A 149 -13.99 3.96 8.92
N PRO A 150 -13.32 3.27 9.84
CA PRO A 150 -13.72 3.29 11.25
C PRO A 150 -13.58 4.70 11.81
N GLY A 151 -14.66 5.23 12.38
CA GLY A 151 -14.69 6.58 12.94
C GLY A 151 -15.57 7.55 12.17
N GLY A 152 -16.05 7.20 10.99
CA GLY A 152 -17.13 7.90 10.29
C GLY A 152 -16.83 9.35 9.89
N GLU A 153 -15.65 9.60 9.42
CA GLU A 153 -15.28 10.93 8.91
C GLU A 153 -15.46 11.01 7.40
#